data_eb8b666ecef9b0aa3b899bc443f52303
#
_entry.id   eb8b666ecef9b0aa3b899bc443f52303
#
_cell.length_a   1.000
_cell.length_b   1.000
_cell.length_c   1.000
_cell.angle_alpha   90.00
_cell.angle_beta   90.00
_cell.angle_gamma   90.00
#
_symmetry.space_group_name_H-M   'P 1'
#
loop_
_entity.id
_entity.type
_entity.pdbx_description
1 polymer ?
#
loop_
_entity_poly.entity_id
_entity_poly.type
_entity_poly.pdbx_seq_one_letter_code
_entity_poly.pdbx_strand_id
1 'polypeptide(L)'
;RLLAVELARQGHRVDIYDAGSPAAEHSAATVAAAMLAPLAESAITEPGVVRMGHHALTRWPQLLAALAEPVFFQQAGTLIVWHRQDAAEAQRLTRQLEANQHHVPELPALQKLDGAALAQAEPTLAQRFAQGLYLPGEGQLDNRQLLAALVVEMQRLSVRTHWHSPQSPETFTPGAPGQPDWVLDCRGLGAKSQWSALRGVRGEVVRIHAPDVTLQRPTRLVHPRYPIYIAPKEDHLFVIGATEIESDDLSPASVRSTLELLSAAYAVHPGFAEGRILELATQCRPTLPDNLPAIRQTRQGVLEINGLYRHGFMIAPAMLDVTLEVLNTGQSQLSQRFDLALDLAPASVPATSAAALA
;
A
#
# COMPACT_ATOMS: atom_id res chain seq x y z
N ARG A 1 -3.19 10.91 -6.49
CA ARG A 1 -3.91 10.52 -7.73
C ARG A 1 -5.28 9.92 -7.41
N LEU A 2 -5.39 8.89 -6.60
CA LEU A 2 -6.67 8.25 -6.27
C LEU A 2 -7.68 9.25 -5.67
N LEU A 3 -7.24 10.04 -4.69
CA LEU A 3 -8.05 11.08 -4.08
C LEU A 3 -8.47 12.18 -5.09
N ALA A 4 -7.57 12.54 -6.02
CA ALA A 4 -7.87 13.51 -7.06
C ALA A 4 -8.97 13.02 -8.02
N VAL A 5 -8.93 11.73 -8.38
CA VAL A 5 -9.96 11.09 -9.22
C VAL A 5 -11.32 11.09 -8.50
N GLU A 6 -11.37 10.68 -7.24
CA GLU A 6 -12.64 10.60 -6.50
C GLU A 6 -13.23 11.99 -6.23
N LEU A 7 -12.42 12.99 -5.91
CA LEU A 7 -12.89 14.39 -5.75
C LEU A 7 -13.43 14.95 -7.08
N ALA A 8 -12.72 14.70 -8.20
CA ALA A 8 -13.20 15.15 -9.51
C ALA A 8 -14.52 14.47 -9.91
N ARG A 9 -14.73 13.18 -9.57
CA ARG A 9 -16.00 12.47 -9.76
C ARG A 9 -17.14 13.07 -8.95
N GLN A 10 -16.84 13.63 -7.77
CA GLN A 10 -17.80 14.34 -6.93
C GLN A 10 -18.07 15.77 -7.43
N GLY A 11 -17.48 16.20 -8.55
CA GLY A 11 -17.69 17.51 -9.15
C GLY A 11 -16.76 18.60 -8.63
N HIS A 12 -15.77 18.27 -7.83
CA HIS A 12 -14.76 19.24 -7.41
C HIS A 12 -13.79 19.59 -8.53
N ARG A 13 -13.37 20.84 -8.58
CA ARG A 13 -12.25 21.28 -9.43
C ARG A 13 -10.94 20.94 -8.74
N VAL A 14 -10.13 20.09 -9.37
CA VAL A 14 -8.92 19.56 -8.78
C VAL A 14 -7.68 19.94 -9.59
N ASP A 15 -6.66 20.44 -8.91
CA ASP A 15 -5.30 20.61 -9.41
C ASP A 15 -4.37 19.65 -8.66
N ILE A 16 -3.56 18.88 -9.36
CA ILE A 16 -2.53 18.03 -8.78
C ILE A 16 -1.15 18.53 -9.17
N TYR A 17 -0.27 18.68 -8.18
CA TYR A 17 1.14 19.03 -8.34
C TYR A 17 2.00 17.85 -7.96
N ASP A 18 2.92 17.46 -8.83
CA ASP A 18 3.84 16.33 -8.60
C ASP A 18 5.27 16.78 -8.97
N ALA A 19 6.24 16.42 -8.13
CA ALA A 19 7.65 16.68 -8.39
C ALA A 19 8.21 15.85 -9.56
N GLY A 20 7.58 14.69 -9.84
CA GLY A 20 7.95 13.78 -10.92
C GLY A 20 7.08 13.92 -12.16
N SER A 21 7.21 12.94 -13.03
CA SER A 21 6.43 12.79 -14.26
C SER A 21 5.14 11.97 -14.05
N PRO A 22 4.28 11.83 -15.08
CA PRO A 22 3.16 10.89 -15.04
C PRO A 22 3.56 9.44 -14.70
N ALA A 23 4.79 9.02 -15.00
CA ALA A 23 5.30 7.69 -14.70
C ALA A 23 5.54 7.43 -13.20
N ALA A 24 5.49 8.48 -12.35
CA ALA A 24 5.67 8.40 -10.89
C ALA A 24 7.00 7.76 -10.45
N GLU A 25 8.07 7.97 -11.20
CA GLU A 25 9.39 7.35 -11.03
C GLU A 25 10.03 7.58 -9.66
N HIS A 26 9.64 8.64 -8.97
CA HIS A 26 10.13 8.98 -7.63
C HIS A 26 9.20 8.52 -6.50
N SER A 27 8.09 7.86 -6.84
CA SER A 27 7.12 7.40 -5.85
C SER A 27 7.44 5.98 -5.34
N ALA A 28 7.34 5.78 -4.03
CA ALA A 28 7.40 4.43 -3.45
C ALA A 28 6.31 3.49 -4.03
N ALA A 29 5.21 4.04 -4.51
CA ALA A 29 4.15 3.28 -5.15
C ALA A 29 4.59 2.56 -6.43
N THR A 30 5.56 3.12 -7.20
CA THR A 30 6.07 2.50 -8.44
C THR A 30 6.87 1.23 -8.17
N VAL A 31 7.52 1.14 -7.01
CA VAL A 31 8.37 0.01 -6.60
C VAL A 31 7.57 -1.06 -5.84
N ALA A 32 6.48 -0.69 -5.20
CA ALA A 32 5.68 -1.58 -4.36
C ALA A 32 5.14 -2.81 -5.13
N ALA A 33 5.03 -3.96 -4.44
CA ALA A 33 4.39 -5.15 -4.99
C ALA A 33 2.86 -5.08 -5.01
N ALA A 34 2.28 -4.12 -4.31
CA ALA A 34 0.83 -3.91 -4.21
C ALA A 34 0.05 -5.17 -3.78
N MET A 35 0.57 -5.88 -2.79
CA MET A 35 -0.15 -6.94 -2.10
C MET A 35 -1.22 -6.36 -1.18
N LEU A 36 -2.38 -7.00 -1.14
CA LEU A 36 -3.54 -6.66 -0.33
C LEU A 36 -3.76 -7.80 0.66
N ALA A 37 -2.95 -7.85 1.70
CA ALA A 37 -2.76 -9.02 2.54
C ALA A 37 -2.92 -8.69 4.04
N PRO A 38 -4.12 -8.27 4.51
CA PRO A 38 -4.31 -7.77 5.86
C PRO A 38 -4.04 -8.80 6.94
N LEU A 39 -4.41 -10.08 6.76
CA LEU A 39 -4.13 -11.10 7.76
C LEU A 39 -2.63 -11.43 7.80
N ALA A 40 -1.98 -11.57 6.64
CA ALA A 40 -0.53 -11.81 6.60
C ALA A 40 0.28 -10.67 7.23
N GLU A 41 -0.15 -9.42 7.09
CA GLU A 41 0.49 -8.25 7.71
C GLU A 41 0.16 -8.10 9.20
N SER A 42 -0.89 -8.75 9.72
CA SER A 42 -1.28 -8.68 11.14
C SER A 42 -0.18 -9.11 12.11
N ALA A 43 0.79 -9.90 11.63
CA ALA A 43 1.94 -10.31 12.44
C ALA A 43 2.88 -9.16 12.83
N ILE A 44 2.81 -8.03 12.14
CA ILE A 44 3.76 -6.92 12.25
C ILE A 44 3.10 -5.54 12.27
N THR A 45 1.75 -5.48 12.33
CA THR A 45 1.02 -4.21 12.37
C THR A 45 -0.17 -4.29 13.32
N GLU A 46 -0.70 -3.11 13.67
CA GLU A 46 -1.80 -2.97 14.60
C GLU A 46 -3.16 -3.38 13.98
N PRO A 47 -4.13 -3.83 14.79
CA PRO A 47 -5.46 -4.23 14.31
C PRO A 47 -6.18 -3.17 13.48
N GLY A 48 -5.95 -1.88 13.75
CA GLY A 48 -6.50 -0.77 12.96
C GLY A 48 -6.10 -0.82 11.50
N VAL A 49 -4.81 -1.03 11.22
CA VAL A 49 -4.27 -1.18 9.86
C VAL A 49 -4.83 -2.44 9.18
N VAL A 50 -5.02 -3.53 9.93
CA VAL A 50 -5.64 -4.76 9.43
C VAL A 50 -7.09 -4.52 9.02
N ARG A 51 -7.87 -3.78 9.83
CA ARG A 51 -9.25 -3.37 9.48
C ARG A 51 -9.30 -2.47 8.26
N MET A 52 -8.36 -1.53 8.11
CA MET A 52 -8.23 -0.73 6.88
C MET A 52 -7.97 -1.62 5.66
N GLY A 53 -7.08 -2.60 5.79
CA GLY A 53 -6.78 -3.56 4.73
C GLY A 53 -7.99 -4.42 4.36
N HIS A 54 -8.76 -4.88 5.35
CA HIS A 54 -10.00 -5.61 5.11
C HIS A 54 -11.04 -4.74 4.36
N HIS A 55 -11.25 -3.51 4.79
CA HIS A 55 -12.10 -2.54 4.08
C HIS A 55 -11.65 -2.37 2.62
N ALA A 56 -10.35 -2.25 2.40
CA ALA A 56 -9.78 -2.05 1.07
C ALA A 56 -10.01 -3.23 0.11
N LEU A 57 -10.06 -4.47 0.60
CA LEU A 57 -10.33 -5.66 -0.23
C LEU A 57 -11.71 -5.59 -0.92
N THR A 58 -12.69 -4.98 -0.29
CA THR A 58 -14.01 -4.75 -0.89
C THR A 58 -14.08 -3.46 -1.69
N ARG A 59 -13.27 -2.47 -1.33
CA ARG A 59 -13.30 -1.15 -1.97
C ARG A 59 -12.50 -1.08 -3.26
N TRP A 60 -11.37 -1.81 -3.37
CA TRP A 60 -10.56 -1.84 -4.59
C TRP A 60 -11.33 -2.26 -5.83
N PRO A 61 -12.12 -3.36 -5.85
CA PRO A 61 -12.90 -3.74 -7.04
C PRO A 61 -13.81 -2.62 -7.54
N GLN A 62 -14.43 -1.86 -6.62
CA GLN A 62 -15.31 -0.75 -6.98
C GLN A 62 -14.53 0.41 -7.61
N LEU A 63 -13.38 0.76 -7.02
CA LEU A 63 -12.52 1.83 -7.53
C LEU A 63 -11.96 1.48 -8.91
N LEU A 64 -11.51 0.24 -9.10
CA LEU A 64 -10.94 -0.25 -10.36
C LEU A 64 -11.99 -0.35 -11.46
N ALA A 65 -13.19 -0.84 -11.15
CA ALA A 65 -14.30 -0.94 -12.13
C ALA A 65 -14.76 0.43 -12.66
N ALA A 66 -14.47 1.49 -11.93
CA ALA A 66 -14.81 2.85 -12.31
C ALA A 66 -13.74 3.54 -13.17
N LEU A 67 -12.55 2.94 -13.37
CA LEU A 67 -11.49 3.47 -14.22
C LEU A 67 -11.77 3.19 -15.70
N ALA A 68 -11.30 4.08 -16.58
CA ALA A 68 -11.41 3.88 -18.02
C ALA A 68 -10.49 2.76 -18.54
N GLU A 69 -9.32 2.62 -17.93
CA GLU A 69 -8.33 1.60 -18.30
C GLU A 69 -8.36 0.43 -17.31
N PRO A 70 -8.26 -0.82 -17.79
CA PRO A 70 -8.24 -1.99 -16.93
C PRO A 70 -6.95 -2.04 -16.11
N VAL A 71 -7.05 -2.59 -14.90
CA VAL A 71 -5.92 -2.82 -14.00
C VAL A 71 -5.98 -4.26 -13.52
N PHE A 72 -4.88 -4.98 -13.64
CA PHE A 72 -4.80 -6.32 -13.07
C PHE A 72 -5.11 -6.28 -11.57
N PHE A 73 -6.11 -7.03 -11.19
CA PHE A 73 -6.53 -7.24 -9.81
C PHE A 73 -6.87 -8.71 -9.60
N GLN A 74 -6.36 -9.29 -8.54
CA GLN A 74 -6.59 -10.68 -8.21
C GLN A 74 -6.85 -10.83 -6.72
N GLN A 75 -7.89 -11.56 -6.36
CA GLN A 75 -8.25 -11.90 -4.98
C GLN A 75 -8.29 -13.41 -4.82
N ALA A 76 -7.13 -14.05 -4.99
CA ALA A 76 -6.94 -15.51 -4.96
C ALA A 76 -6.30 -16.02 -3.66
N GLY A 77 -6.27 -15.18 -2.62
CA GLY A 77 -5.60 -15.46 -1.36
C GLY A 77 -4.08 -15.27 -1.41
N THR A 78 -3.46 -15.43 -0.25
CA THR A 78 -1.99 -15.47 -0.09
C THR A 78 -1.58 -16.86 0.40
N LEU A 79 -0.47 -17.37 -0.12
CA LEU A 79 0.16 -18.61 0.34
C LEU A 79 1.40 -18.29 1.17
N ILE A 80 1.57 -18.97 2.30
CA ILE A 80 2.79 -18.91 3.12
C ILE A 80 3.39 -20.31 3.16
N VAL A 81 4.66 -20.42 2.79
CA VAL A 81 5.40 -21.69 2.73
C VAL A 81 6.71 -21.61 3.53
N TRP A 82 7.25 -22.76 3.92
CA TRP A 82 8.51 -22.86 4.66
C TRP A 82 9.20 -24.18 4.40
N HIS A 83 10.51 -24.20 4.52
CA HIS A 83 11.29 -25.42 4.50
C HIS A 83 11.22 -26.14 5.87
N ARG A 84 11.44 -27.46 5.88
CA ARG A 84 11.33 -28.27 7.13
C ARG A 84 12.13 -27.71 8.30
N GLN A 85 13.30 -27.16 8.04
CA GLN A 85 14.18 -26.57 9.04
C GLN A 85 13.57 -25.33 9.72
N ASP A 86 12.66 -24.63 9.05
CA ASP A 86 12.04 -23.40 9.51
C ASP A 86 10.64 -23.65 10.13
N ALA A 87 10.28 -24.91 10.40
CA ALA A 87 8.96 -25.30 10.92
C ALA A 87 8.62 -24.64 12.25
N ALA A 88 9.59 -24.43 13.13
CA ALA A 88 9.37 -23.76 14.42
C ALA A 88 8.95 -22.30 14.24
N GLU A 89 9.58 -21.60 13.32
CA GLU A 89 9.24 -20.21 12.97
C GLU A 89 7.85 -20.12 12.32
N ALA A 90 7.54 -21.04 11.41
CA ALA A 90 6.23 -21.13 10.80
C ALA A 90 5.11 -21.43 11.83
N GLN A 91 5.36 -22.29 12.82
CA GLN A 91 4.41 -22.55 13.91
C GLN A 91 4.20 -21.32 14.80
N ARG A 92 5.28 -20.55 15.07
CA ARG A 92 5.19 -19.28 15.81
C ARG A 92 4.31 -18.30 15.06
N LEU A 93 4.60 -18.09 13.76
CA LEU A 93 3.80 -17.23 12.89
C LEU A 93 2.34 -17.66 12.83
N THR A 94 2.07 -18.96 12.65
CA THR A 94 0.70 -19.48 12.60
C THR A 94 -0.09 -19.12 13.85
N ARG A 95 0.47 -19.37 15.04
CA ARG A 95 -0.18 -19.01 16.32
C ARG A 95 -0.43 -17.52 16.44
N GLN A 96 0.51 -16.70 15.97
CA GLN A 96 0.36 -15.25 15.99
C GLN A 96 -0.77 -14.80 15.06
N LEU A 97 -0.84 -15.31 13.84
CA LEU A 97 -1.91 -14.99 12.89
C LEU A 97 -3.28 -15.45 13.40
N GLU A 98 -3.37 -16.66 13.98
CA GLU A 98 -4.60 -17.17 14.61
C GLU A 98 -5.06 -16.26 15.78
N ALA A 99 -4.12 -15.84 16.63
CA ALA A 99 -4.42 -14.93 17.74
C ALA A 99 -4.87 -13.55 17.24
N ASN A 100 -4.17 -12.98 16.25
CA ASN A 100 -4.48 -11.67 15.73
C ASN A 100 -5.81 -11.63 14.97
N GLN A 101 -6.22 -12.73 14.35
CA GLN A 101 -7.52 -12.84 13.68
C GLN A 101 -8.69 -12.62 14.64
N HIS A 102 -8.57 -12.95 15.93
CA HIS A 102 -9.61 -12.66 16.93
C HIS A 102 -9.87 -11.16 17.10
N HIS A 103 -8.92 -10.30 16.76
CA HIS A 103 -9.07 -8.84 16.81
C HIS A 103 -9.78 -8.26 15.58
N VAL A 104 -9.85 -9.04 14.49
CA VAL A 104 -10.54 -8.67 13.24
C VAL A 104 -11.30 -9.89 12.72
N PRO A 105 -12.40 -10.26 13.39
CA PRO A 105 -13.15 -11.51 13.10
C PRO A 105 -13.82 -11.51 11.73
N GLU A 106 -13.91 -10.37 11.06
CA GLU A 106 -14.44 -10.25 9.70
C GLU A 106 -13.51 -10.86 8.63
N LEU A 107 -12.22 -11.03 8.94
CA LEU A 107 -11.29 -11.69 8.03
C LEU A 107 -11.57 -13.20 7.97
N PRO A 108 -11.50 -13.80 6.75
CA PRO A 108 -11.59 -15.24 6.61
C PRO A 108 -10.50 -15.98 7.42
N ALA A 109 -10.86 -17.11 8.03
CA ALA A 109 -9.90 -17.90 8.78
C ALA A 109 -8.78 -18.45 7.89
N LEU A 110 -7.54 -18.42 8.39
CA LEU A 110 -6.43 -19.07 7.72
C LEU A 110 -6.66 -20.58 7.65
N GLN A 111 -6.14 -21.21 6.61
CA GLN A 111 -6.23 -22.65 6.39
C GLN A 111 -4.83 -23.27 6.43
N LYS A 112 -4.66 -24.31 7.23
CA LYS A 112 -3.43 -25.10 7.24
C LYS A 112 -3.50 -26.12 6.10
N LEU A 113 -2.50 -26.11 5.23
CA LEU A 113 -2.43 -27.01 4.10
C LEU A 113 -1.39 -28.10 4.38
N ASP A 114 -1.79 -29.37 4.24
CA ASP A 114 -0.86 -30.48 4.08
C ASP A 114 -0.32 -30.56 2.65
N GLY A 115 0.53 -31.53 2.36
CA GLY A 115 1.14 -31.67 1.04
C GLY A 115 0.14 -31.89 -0.09
N ALA A 116 -0.98 -32.57 0.15
CA ALA A 116 -2.00 -32.82 -0.85
C ALA A 116 -2.83 -31.55 -1.14
N ALA A 117 -3.24 -30.85 -0.11
CA ALA A 117 -3.94 -29.57 -0.24
C ALA A 117 -3.05 -28.47 -0.85
N LEU A 118 -1.76 -28.46 -0.50
CA LEU A 118 -0.79 -27.55 -1.12
C LEU A 118 -0.61 -27.85 -2.61
N ALA A 119 -0.56 -29.14 -3.00
CA ALA A 119 -0.46 -29.54 -4.39
C ALA A 119 -1.68 -29.12 -5.22
N GLN A 120 -2.86 -29.09 -4.62
CA GLN A 120 -4.08 -28.60 -5.26
C GLN A 120 -4.08 -27.06 -5.37
N ALA A 121 -3.64 -26.37 -4.31
CA ALA A 121 -3.63 -24.93 -4.26
C ALA A 121 -2.55 -24.32 -5.16
N GLU A 122 -1.34 -24.90 -5.18
CA GLU A 122 -0.19 -24.42 -5.91
C GLU A 122 0.69 -25.59 -6.39
N PRO A 123 0.33 -26.23 -7.51
CA PRO A 123 0.97 -27.46 -7.99
C PRO A 123 2.49 -27.38 -8.14
N THR A 124 3.00 -26.23 -8.56
CA THR A 124 4.43 -26.02 -8.80
C THR A 124 5.29 -26.00 -7.53
N LEU A 125 4.67 -25.82 -6.37
CA LEU A 125 5.37 -25.84 -5.07
C LEU A 125 5.31 -27.19 -4.35
N ALA A 126 4.46 -28.12 -4.78
CA ALA A 126 4.17 -29.39 -4.11
C ALA A 126 5.40 -30.27 -3.87
N GLN A 127 6.40 -30.22 -4.76
CA GLN A 127 7.63 -31.03 -4.62
C GLN A 127 8.65 -30.43 -3.65
N ARG A 128 8.52 -29.13 -3.33
CA ARG A 128 9.49 -28.42 -2.49
C ARG A 128 9.00 -28.22 -1.06
N PHE A 129 7.72 -28.10 -0.88
CA PHE A 129 7.11 -27.80 0.43
C PHE A 129 6.08 -28.88 0.79
N ALA A 130 6.19 -29.39 2.02
CA ALA A 130 5.28 -30.41 2.52
C ALA A 130 4.04 -29.82 3.21
N GLN A 131 4.04 -28.52 3.49
CA GLN A 131 3.01 -27.82 4.23
C GLN A 131 2.98 -26.35 3.84
N GLY A 132 1.85 -25.70 4.07
CA GLY A 132 1.66 -24.27 3.89
C GLY A 132 0.52 -23.72 4.72
N LEU A 133 0.38 -22.38 4.71
CA LEU A 133 -0.81 -21.69 5.16
C LEU A 133 -1.44 -21.00 3.97
N TYR A 134 -2.74 -21.12 3.84
CA TYR A 134 -3.52 -20.35 2.88
C TYR A 134 -4.37 -19.33 3.62
N LEU A 135 -4.27 -18.08 3.20
CA LEU A 135 -5.01 -16.94 3.74
C LEU A 135 -6.04 -16.51 2.68
N PRO A 136 -7.28 -17.00 2.80
CA PRO A 136 -8.31 -16.71 1.79
C PRO A 136 -8.72 -15.24 1.83
N GLY A 137 -9.22 -14.75 0.69
CA GLY A 137 -9.72 -13.38 0.55
C GLY A 137 -8.65 -12.31 0.38
N GLU A 138 -7.39 -12.59 0.63
CA GLU A 138 -6.30 -11.68 0.30
C GLU A 138 -6.07 -11.58 -1.21
N GLY A 139 -5.36 -10.54 -1.64
CA GLY A 139 -5.19 -10.30 -3.06
C GLY A 139 -3.97 -9.46 -3.41
N GLN A 140 -3.99 -8.97 -4.62
CA GLN A 140 -2.99 -8.08 -5.19
C GLN A 140 -3.55 -7.30 -6.38
N LEU A 141 -2.85 -6.24 -6.76
CA LEU A 141 -3.09 -5.54 -8.03
C LEU A 141 -1.74 -5.21 -8.70
N ASP A 142 -1.78 -4.80 -9.97
CA ASP A 142 -0.59 -4.23 -10.60
C ASP A 142 -0.49 -2.73 -10.27
N ASN A 143 0.55 -2.38 -9.53
CA ASN A 143 0.78 -1.02 -9.09
C ASN A 143 1.04 -0.04 -10.24
N ARG A 144 1.74 -0.48 -11.29
CA ARG A 144 2.10 0.38 -12.42
C ARG A 144 0.93 0.59 -13.36
N GLN A 145 0.17 -0.46 -13.63
CA GLN A 145 -1.10 -0.33 -14.37
C GLN A 145 -2.05 0.64 -13.65
N LEU A 146 -2.20 0.50 -12.32
CA LEU A 146 -3.05 1.42 -11.54
C LEU A 146 -2.55 2.87 -11.63
N LEU A 147 -1.25 3.11 -11.46
CA LEU A 147 -0.70 4.48 -11.53
C LEU A 147 -0.92 5.12 -12.91
N ALA A 148 -0.80 4.34 -13.99
CA ALA A 148 -1.07 4.76 -15.36
C ALA A 148 -2.57 5.00 -15.59
N ALA A 149 -3.42 4.06 -15.19
CA ALA A 149 -4.87 4.18 -15.32
C ALA A 149 -5.43 5.42 -14.59
N LEU A 150 -4.88 5.73 -13.41
CA LEU A 150 -5.26 6.95 -12.69
C LEU A 150 -4.87 8.23 -13.43
N VAL A 151 -3.75 8.25 -14.19
CA VAL A 151 -3.39 9.41 -15.04
C VAL A 151 -4.41 9.59 -16.16
N VAL A 152 -4.77 8.51 -16.86
CA VAL A 152 -5.80 8.54 -17.90
C VAL A 152 -7.14 9.02 -17.35
N GLU A 153 -7.52 8.50 -16.17
CA GLU A 153 -8.79 8.88 -15.55
C GLU A 153 -8.81 10.34 -15.08
N MET A 154 -7.70 10.85 -14.52
CA MET A 154 -7.56 12.27 -14.19
C MET A 154 -7.75 13.17 -15.44
N GLN A 155 -7.16 12.78 -16.58
CA GLN A 155 -7.33 13.51 -17.85
C GLN A 155 -8.80 13.50 -18.28
N ARG A 156 -9.47 12.32 -18.25
CA ARG A 156 -10.88 12.18 -18.60
C ARG A 156 -11.81 13.04 -17.75
N LEU A 157 -11.47 13.20 -16.46
CA LEU A 157 -12.22 14.01 -15.51
C LEU A 157 -11.77 15.50 -15.50
N SER A 158 -10.91 15.90 -16.43
CA SER A 158 -10.41 17.27 -16.54
C SER A 158 -9.67 17.78 -15.27
N VAL A 159 -9.05 16.87 -14.53
CA VAL A 159 -8.12 17.23 -13.45
C VAL A 159 -6.91 17.95 -14.07
N ARG A 160 -6.58 19.12 -13.55
CA ARG A 160 -5.39 19.87 -14.01
C ARG A 160 -4.14 19.28 -13.36
N THR A 161 -3.22 18.79 -14.20
CA THR A 161 -1.99 18.14 -13.75
C THR A 161 -0.78 19.03 -14.01
N HIS A 162 0.04 19.22 -12.98
CA HIS A 162 1.27 20.02 -13.01
C HIS A 162 2.45 19.11 -12.66
N TRP A 163 2.99 18.42 -13.67
CA TRP A 163 4.15 17.54 -13.56
C TRP A 163 5.45 18.35 -13.46
N HIS A 164 6.48 17.78 -12.82
CA HIS A 164 7.76 18.43 -12.56
C HIS A 164 7.60 19.79 -11.86
N SER A 165 6.54 19.91 -11.06
CA SER A 165 6.14 21.15 -10.41
C SER A 165 5.93 20.91 -8.90
N PRO A 166 7.02 20.72 -8.13
CA PRO A 166 6.92 20.51 -6.70
C PRO A 166 6.32 21.76 -6.04
N GLN A 167 5.32 21.54 -5.20
CA GLN A 167 4.70 22.59 -4.40
C GLN A 167 4.70 22.21 -2.92
N SER A 168 4.80 23.22 -2.08
CA SER A 168 4.61 23.09 -0.64
C SER A 168 3.23 23.64 -0.26
N PRO A 169 2.55 23.07 0.76
CA PRO A 169 1.28 23.61 1.24
C PRO A 169 1.33 25.09 1.61
N GLU A 170 2.50 25.59 2.03
CA GLU A 170 2.70 27.00 2.42
C GLU A 170 2.54 27.99 1.25
N THR A 171 2.64 27.53 0.00
CA THR A 171 2.43 28.37 -1.18
C THR A 171 0.97 28.73 -1.42
N PHE A 172 0.05 28.07 -0.72
CA PHE A 172 -1.39 28.26 -0.88
C PHE A 172 -1.98 28.95 0.37
N THR A 173 -3.06 29.70 0.15
CA THR A 173 -3.86 30.30 1.22
C THR A 173 -5.32 29.83 1.08
N PRO A 174 -5.65 28.64 1.60
CA PRO A 174 -7.00 28.07 1.46
C PRO A 174 -8.11 29.04 1.87
N GLY A 175 -9.17 29.09 1.04
CA GLY A 175 -10.33 29.98 1.27
C GLY A 175 -10.13 31.43 0.86
N ALA A 176 -8.93 31.88 0.48
CA ALA A 176 -8.73 33.22 -0.06
C ALA A 176 -9.22 33.34 -1.53
N PRO A 177 -9.58 34.52 -2.03
CA PRO A 177 -10.00 34.70 -3.42
C PRO A 177 -8.95 34.15 -4.42
N GLY A 178 -9.39 33.27 -5.30
CA GLY A 178 -8.53 32.66 -6.31
C GLY A 178 -7.62 31.53 -5.80
N GLN A 179 -7.73 31.18 -4.54
CA GLN A 179 -7.02 30.06 -3.91
C GLN A 179 -7.95 28.83 -3.78
N PRO A 180 -7.40 27.61 -3.56
CA PRO A 180 -8.23 26.45 -3.32
C PRO A 180 -8.93 26.53 -1.94
N ASP A 181 -10.07 25.84 -1.80
CA ASP A 181 -10.70 25.66 -0.49
C ASP A 181 -9.90 24.71 0.42
N TRP A 182 -9.28 23.70 -0.19
CA TRP A 182 -8.47 22.70 0.49
C TRP A 182 -7.15 22.45 -0.22
N VAL A 183 -6.12 22.21 0.57
CA VAL A 183 -4.82 21.66 0.14
C VAL A 183 -4.62 20.31 0.81
N LEU A 184 -4.39 19.28 0.00
CA LEU A 184 -4.20 17.90 0.46
C LEU A 184 -2.75 17.49 0.20
N ASP A 185 -1.94 17.45 1.26
CA ASP A 185 -0.53 17.08 1.16
C ASP A 185 -0.34 15.57 1.27
N CYS A 186 0.01 14.94 0.17
CA CYS A 186 0.29 13.51 0.05
C CYS A 186 1.73 13.24 -0.44
N ARG A 187 2.69 14.14 -0.15
CA ARG A 187 4.06 14.11 -0.70
C ARG A 187 4.96 13.00 -0.11
N GLY A 188 4.48 12.21 0.85
CA GLY A 188 5.30 11.20 1.50
C GLY A 188 6.55 11.81 2.13
N LEU A 189 7.75 11.29 1.83
CA LEU A 189 9.00 11.85 2.35
C LEU A 189 9.29 13.28 1.88
N GLY A 190 8.67 13.74 0.80
CA GLY A 190 8.74 15.15 0.38
C GLY A 190 8.16 16.13 1.40
N ALA A 191 7.36 15.66 2.37
CA ALA A 191 6.84 16.47 3.48
C ALA A 191 7.76 16.50 4.71
N LYS A 192 8.93 15.84 4.70
CA LYS A 192 9.79 15.65 5.87
C LYS A 192 10.26 16.97 6.52
N SER A 193 10.41 18.03 5.74
CA SER A 193 10.78 19.36 6.26
C SER A 193 9.65 20.00 7.10
N GLN A 194 8.38 19.70 6.81
CA GLN A 194 7.20 20.18 7.53
C GLN A 194 6.70 19.16 8.56
N TRP A 195 7.06 17.90 8.37
CA TRP A 195 6.69 16.80 9.26
C TRP A 195 7.95 16.05 9.70
N SER A 196 8.67 16.63 10.64
CA SER A 196 9.99 16.16 11.10
C SER A 196 10.01 14.74 11.68
N ALA A 197 8.84 14.22 12.11
CA ALA A 197 8.71 12.85 12.58
C ALA A 197 8.78 11.80 11.45
N LEU A 198 8.65 12.21 10.17
CA LEU A 198 8.76 11.30 9.03
C LEU A 198 10.19 10.79 8.88
N ARG A 199 10.31 9.50 8.67
CA ARG A 199 11.55 8.78 8.36
C ARG A 199 11.36 7.87 7.15
N GLY A 200 12.43 7.57 6.46
CA GLY A 200 12.43 6.59 5.39
C GLY A 200 12.71 5.19 5.92
N VAL A 201 11.98 4.21 5.41
CA VAL A 201 12.35 2.80 5.55
C VAL A 201 12.60 2.26 4.14
N ARG A 202 13.88 2.10 3.83
CA ARG A 202 14.37 1.65 2.53
C ARG A 202 13.87 0.25 2.22
N GLY A 203 13.33 0.05 1.04
CA GLY A 203 12.92 -1.23 0.50
C GLY A 203 13.48 -1.45 -0.90
N GLU A 204 14.07 -2.61 -1.10
CA GLU A 204 14.61 -3.05 -2.38
C GLU A 204 13.81 -4.23 -2.89
N VAL A 205 13.48 -4.22 -4.17
CA VAL A 205 12.74 -5.28 -4.85
C VAL A 205 13.40 -5.65 -6.16
N VAL A 206 13.11 -6.85 -6.63
CA VAL A 206 13.50 -7.34 -7.95
C VAL A 206 12.25 -7.58 -8.78
N ARG A 207 12.23 -7.12 -10.02
CA ARG A 207 11.25 -7.51 -11.03
C ARG A 207 11.89 -8.51 -11.99
N ILE A 208 11.22 -9.66 -12.16
CA ILE A 208 11.71 -10.77 -12.97
C ILE A 208 10.63 -11.19 -13.95
N HIS A 209 11.02 -11.46 -15.18
CA HIS A 209 10.22 -12.23 -16.13
C HIS A 209 10.70 -13.69 -16.12
N ALA A 210 9.83 -14.61 -15.72
CA ALA A 210 10.15 -16.03 -15.53
C ALA A 210 9.06 -16.93 -16.11
N PRO A 211 9.06 -17.22 -17.42
CA PRO A 211 8.01 -18.02 -18.08
C PRO A 211 7.84 -19.44 -17.53
N ASP A 212 8.92 -20.01 -16.97
CA ASP A 212 8.92 -21.36 -16.39
C ASP A 212 8.32 -21.41 -14.97
N VAL A 213 7.89 -20.27 -14.44
CA VAL A 213 7.25 -20.15 -13.12
C VAL A 213 5.77 -19.87 -13.30
N THR A 214 4.93 -20.68 -12.65
CA THR A 214 3.45 -20.56 -12.76
C THR A 214 2.76 -20.40 -11.41
N LEU A 215 3.32 -19.54 -10.54
CA LEU A 215 2.66 -19.19 -9.27
C LEU A 215 1.34 -18.46 -9.54
N GLN A 216 0.26 -18.96 -8.93
CA GLN A 216 -1.09 -18.47 -9.15
C GLN A 216 -1.50 -17.33 -8.22
N ARG A 217 -0.74 -17.08 -7.14
CA ARG A 217 -1.07 -16.09 -6.11
C ARG A 217 0.18 -15.58 -5.39
N PRO A 218 0.07 -14.47 -4.65
CA PRO A 218 1.16 -14.03 -3.79
C PRO A 218 1.60 -15.14 -2.86
N THR A 219 2.91 -15.41 -2.86
CA THR A 219 3.52 -16.47 -2.05
C THR A 219 4.59 -15.86 -1.15
N ARG A 220 4.53 -16.16 0.14
CA ARG A 220 5.51 -15.73 1.14
C ARG A 220 6.35 -16.92 1.58
N LEU A 221 7.66 -16.71 1.69
CA LEU A 221 8.57 -17.66 2.30
C LEU A 221 8.85 -17.24 3.75
N VAL A 222 8.53 -18.11 4.70
CA VAL A 222 9.01 -17.95 6.08
C VAL A 222 10.46 -18.40 6.12
N HIS A 223 11.33 -17.46 6.45
CA HIS A 223 12.76 -17.71 6.61
C HIS A 223 13.31 -16.78 7.71
N PRO A 224 14.13 -17.27 8.66
CA PRO A 224 14.56 -16.48 9.82
C PRO A 224 15.43 -15.26 9.47
N ARG A 225 16.13 -15.31 8.34
CA ARG A 225 17.00 -14.20 7.88
C ARG A 225 16.45 -13.44 6.69
N TYR A 226 15.77 -14.13 5.76
CA TYR A 226 15.40 -13.61 4.45
C TYR A 226 13.93 -13.91 4.14
N PRO A 227 12.99 -13.41 4.96
CA PRO A 227 11.57 -13.54 4.62
C PRO A 227 11.31 -12.71 3.37
N ILE A 228 10.74 -13.35 2.36
CA ILE A 228 10.36 -12.67 1.13
C ILE A 228 8.90 -12.90 0.79
N TYR A 229 8.40 -12.08 -0.10
CA TYR A 229 7.20 -12.34 -0.87
C TYR A 229 7.52 -12.39 -2.36
N ILE A 230 6.73 -13.16 -3.09
CA ILE A 230 6.72 -13.23 -4.55
C ILE A 230 5.30 -12.90 -4.99
N ALA A 231 5.12 -11.79 -5.68
CA ALA A 231 3.83 -11.33 -6.18
C ALA A 231 3.78 -11.53 -7.70
N PRO A 232 3.09 -12.58 -8.21
CA PRO A 232 2.92 -12.80 -9.64
C PRO A 232 2.02 -11.72 -10.25
N LYS A 233 2.40 -11.23 -11.42
CA LYS A 233 1.61 -10.32 -12.25
C LYS A 233 1.30 -11.02 -13.57
N GLU A 234 0.62 -10.32 -14.48
CA GLU A 234 0.40 -10.83 -15.84
C GLU A 234 1.72 -11.07 -16.58
N ASP A 235 1.68 -11.83 -17.66
CA ASP A 235 2.80 -12.08 -18.56
C ASP A 235 4.06 -12.62 -17.87
N HIS A 236 3.90 -13.53 -16.88
CA HIS A 236 5.00 -14.13 -16.14
C HIS A 236 5.95 -13.12 -15.48
N LEU A 237 5.44 -11.93 -15.15
CA LEU A 237 6.13 -10.94 -14.35
C LEU A 237 5.98 -11.26 -12.87
N PHE A 238 7.06 -11.12 -12.12
CA PHE A 238 7.08 -11.33 -10.68
C PHE A 238 7.76 -10.15 -9.99
N VAL A 239 7.15 -9.68 -8.91
CA VAL A 239 7.78 -8.74 -7.98
C VAL A 239 8.21 -9.50 -6.75
N ILE A 240 9.51 -9.53 -6.51
CA ILE A 240 10.13 -10.23 -5.37
C ILE A 240 10.66 -9.19 -4.40
N GLY A 241 10.23 -9.26 -3.17
CA GLY A 241 10.60 -8.28 -2.15
C GLY A 241 10.46 -8.81 -0.72
N ALA A 242 10.82 -8.01 0.20
CA ALA A 242 11.58 -6.80 0.07
C ALA A 242 12.54 -6.67 1.25
N THR A 243 13.60 -5.94 1.06
CA THR A 243 14.41 -5.51 2.19
C THR A 243 13.66 -4.51 3.06
N GLU A 244 14.09 -4.40 4.31
CA GLU A 244 13.57 -3.42 5.26
C GLU A 244 14.76 -2.85 6.04
N ILE A 245 15.16 -1.64 5.68
CA ILE A 245 16.37 -0.99 6.19
C ILE A 245 16.01 0.41 6.66
N GLU A 246 16.30 0.72 7.91
CA GLU A 246 16.12 2.07 8.47
C GLU A 246 17.10 3.04 7.81
N SER A 247 16.68 3.67 6.72
CA SER A 247 17.52 4.57 5.93
C SER A 247 16.67 5.37 4.93
N ASP A 248 17.07 6.62 4.68
CA ASP A 248 16.56 7.47 3.61
C ASP A 248 17.39 7.34 2.30
N ASP A 249 18.36 6.42 2.25
CA ASP A 249 19.23 6.25 1.10
C ASP A 249 18.47 5.66 -0.09
N LEU A 250 18.51 6.37 -1.22
CA LEU A 250 17.90 6.00 -2.51
C LEU A 250 18.93 5.45 -3.51
N SER A 251 20.17 5.20 -3.09
CA SER A 251 21.18 4.58 -3.95
C SER A 251 20.69 3.22 -4.48
N PRO A 252 21.25 2.70 -5.58
CA PRO A 252 20.88 1.39 -6.12
C PRO A 252 20.98 0.26 -5.09
N ALA A 253 20.24 -0.84 -5.32
CA ALA A 253 20.25 -2.01 -4.45
C ALA A 253 21.67 -2.59 -4.29
N SER A 254 21.99 -3.01 -3.06
CA SER A 254 23.29 -3.61 -2.79
C SER A 254 23.42 -5.03 -3.38
N VAL A 255 24.65 -5.45 -3.65
CA VAL A 255 24.93 -6.85 -4.05
C VAL A 255 24.37 -7.83 -3.03
N ARG A 256 24.54 -7.56 -1.73
CA ARG A 256 24.03 -8.41 -0.66
C ARG A 256 22.51 -8.55 -0.75
N SER A 257 21.79 -7.46 -0.77
CA SER A 257 20.31 -7.47 -0.85
C SER A 257 19.82 -8.20 -2.10
N THR A 258 20.47 -7.97 -3.24
CA THR A 258 20.15 -8.63 -4.50
C THR A 258 20.34 -10.15 -4.41
N LEU A 259 21.46 -10.60 -3.85
CA LEU A 259 21.72 -12.03 -3.65
C LEU A 259 20.70 -12.66 -2.67
N GLU A 260 20.35 -11.97 -1.60
CA GLU A 260 19.36 -12.44 -0.62
C GLU A 260 17.98 -12.65 -1.27
N LEU A 261 17.49 -11.65 -2.03
CA LEU A 261 16.19 -11.72 -2.70
C LEU A 261 16.17 -12.81 -3.77
N LEU A 262 17.20 -12.89 -4.62
CA LEU A 262 17.27 -13.86 -5.71
C LEU A 262 17.45 -15.29 -5.18
N SER A 263 18.30 -15.50 -4.17
CA SER A 263 18.51 -16.82 -3.57
C SER A 263 17.24 -17.32 -2.87
N ALA A 264 16.51 -16.45 -2.20
CA ALA A 264 15.24 -16.79 -1.56
C ALA A 264 14.17 -17.12 -2.60
N ALA A 265 14.09 -16.37 -3.71
CA ALA A 265 13.17 -16.68 -4.81
C ALA A 265 13.50 -18.05 -5.45
N TYR A 266 14.77 -18.33 -5.71
CA TYR A 266 15.23 -19.63 -6.21
C TYR A 266 14.93 -20.77 -5.22
N ALA A 267 15.00 -20.51 -3.90
CA ALA A 267 14.63 -21.48 -2.91
C ALA A 267 13.11 -21.79 -2.93
N VAL A 268 12.26 -20.85 -3.32
CA VAL A 268 10.83 -21.09 -3.53
C VAL A 268 10.58 -21.89 -4.80
N HIS A 269 11.12 -21.46 -5.93
CA HIS A 269 10.89 -22.13 -7.21
C HIS A 269 12.14 -22.09 -8.11
N PRO A 270 12.63 -23.28 -8.60
CA PRO A 270 13.88 -23.35 -9.36
C PRO A 270 13.81 -22.62 -10.71
N GLY A 271 12.64 -22.46 -11.31
CA GLY A 271 12.45 -21.74 -12.56
C GLY A 271 12.87 -20.27 -12.50
N PHE A 272 13.00 -19.68 -11.30
CA PHE A 272 13.57 -18.34 -11.17
C PHE A 272 15.04 -18.24 -11.54
N ALA A 273 15.78 -19.37 -11.54
CA ALA A 273 17.19 -19.38 -11.97
C ALA A 273 17.36 -18.93 -13.43
N GLU A 274 16.40 -19.27 -14.28
CA GLU A 274 16.40 -18.92 -15.71
C GLU A 274 15.62 -17.65 -16.03
N GLY A 275 14.99 -17.04 -15.00
CA GLY A 275 14.27 -15.79 -15.13
C GLY A 275 15.18 -14.63 -15.55
N ARG A 276 14.62 -13.65 -16.23
CA ARG A 276 15.33 -12.44 -16.65
C ARG A 276 15.06 -11.31 -15.66
N ILE A 277 16.10 -10.79 -15.04
CA ILE A 277 16.02 -9.63 -14.18
C ILE A 277 15.72 -8.42 -15.07
N LEU A 278 14.54 -7.84 -14.89
CA LEU A 278 14.12 -6.65 -15.61
C LEU A 278 14.53 -5.38 -14.89
N GLU A 279 14.49 -5.42 -13.54
CA GLU A 279 14.74 -4.24 -12.73
C GLU A 279 15.16 -4.64 -11.31
N LEU A 280 16.12 -3.89 -10.78
CA LEU A 280 16.43 -3.81 -9.34
C LEU A 280 16.03 -2.41 -8.89
N ALA A 281 14.98 -2.31 -8.11
CA ALA A 281 14.42 -1.02 -7.70
C ALA A 281 14.57 -0.78 -6.20
N THR A 282 14.83 0.48 -5.85
CA THR A 282 14.97 0.95 -4.47
C THR A 282 14.04 2.12 -4.26
N GLN A 283 13.30 2.11 -3.15
CA GLN A 283 12.56 3.29 -2.67
C GLN A 283 12.46 3.28 -1.14
N CYS A 284 12.24 4.46 -0.56
CA CYS A 284 12.03 4.63 0.86
C CYS A 284 10.55 4.82 1.16
N ARG A 285 10.03 4.01 2.08
CA ARG A 285 8.64 4.09 2.53
C ARG A 285 8.50 5.26 3.51
N PRO A 286 7.57 6.20 3.30
CA PRO A 286 7.30 7.26 4.26
C PRO A 286 6.67 6.68 5.53
N THR A 287 7.34 6.82 6.66
CA THR A 287 7.03 6.11 7.89
C THR A 287 7.04 7.07 9.07
N LEU A 288 6.06 6.97 9.96
CA LEU A 288 6.00 7.65 11.25
C LEU A 288 6.63 6.77 12.36
N PRO A 289 6.96 7.33 13.53
CA PRO A 289 7.68 6.59 14.58
C PRO A 289 6.98 5.30 15.04
N ASP A 290 5.65 5.28 15.03
CA ASP A 290 4.80 4.14 15.40
C ASP A 290 4.47 3.20 14.25
N ASN A 291 4.95 3.49 13.03
CA ASN A 291 4.63 2.79 11.78
C ASN A 291 3.14 2.87 11.38
N LEU A 292 2.37 3.78 11.94
CA LEU A 292 0.96 3.95 11.64
C LEU A 292 0.73 5.14 10.68
N PRO A 293 -0.30 5.07 9.82
CA PRO A 293 -0.69 6.20 9.00
C PRO A 293 -1.34 7.28 9.86
N ALA A 294 -1.27 8.52 9.41
CA ALA A 294 -1.95 9.63 10.07
C ALA A 294 -2.52 10.65 9.08
N ILE A 295 -3.58 11.31 9.51
CA ILE A 295 -4.16 12.49 8.87
C ILE A 295 -4.12 13.61 9.89
N ARG A 296 -3.49 14.74 9.56
CA ARG A 296 -3.46 15.91 10.42
C ARG A 296 -3.85 17.17 9.66
N GLN A 297 -4.48 18.09 10.36
CA GLN A 297 -4.79 19.43 9.86
C GLN A 297 -3.82 20.43 10.49
N THR A 298 -2.81 20.87 9.77
CA THR A 298 -1.80 21.80 10.29
C THR A 298 -2.29 23.22 10.38
N ARG A 299 -3.25 23.58 9.55
CA ARG A 299 -3.97 24.86 9.56
C ARG A 299 -5.30 24.71 8.82
N GLN A 300 -6.17 25.69 8.94
CA GLN A 300 -7.45 25.68 8.24
C GLN A 300 -7.29 25.44 6.74
N GLY A 301 -8.01 24.47 6.20
CA GLY A 301 -7.99 24.11 4.78
C GLY A 301 -6.76 23.33 4.32
N VAL A 302 -5.88 22.85 5.22
CA VAL A 302 -4.71 22.03 4.86
C VAL A 302 -4.75 20.71 5.61
N LEU A 303 -4.90 19.60 4.88
CA LEU A 303 -4.77 18.24 5.40
C LEU A 303 -3.47 17.60 4.89
N GLU A 304 -2.73 17.01 5.79
CA GLU A 304 -1.55 16.21 5.49
C GLU A 304 -1.86 14.73 5.75
N ILE A 305 -1.63 13.88 4.75
CA ILE A 305 -1.92 12.44 4.75
C ILE A 305 -0.62 11.70 4.50
N ASN A 306 -0.11 10.99 5.51
CA ASN A 306 1.22 10.40 5.41
C ASN A 306 1.38 9.17 6.32
N GLY A 307 2.59 8.59 6.33
CA GLY A 307 2.94 7.49 7.22
C GLY A 307 2.38 6.13 6.81
N LEU A 308 2.02 5.93 5.51
CA LEU A 308 1.43 4.67 5.07
C LEU A 308 2.40 3.50 5.10
N TYR A 309 3.69 3.74 5.36
CA TYR A 309 4.75 2.75 5.53
C TYR A 309 4.75 1.72 4.39
N ARG A 310 4.77 0.43 4.71
CA ARG A 310 4.75 -0.68 3.76
C ARG A 310 3.34 -1.06 3.27
N HIS A 311 2.30 -0.48 3.88
CA HIS A 311 0.91 -0.86 3.68
C HIS A 311 0.18 0.00 2.64
N GLY A 312 0.86 0.91 1.93
CA GLY A 312 0.25 1.95 1.10
C GLY A 312 -0.91 1.47 0.23
N PHE A 313 -0.70 0.47 -0.64
CA PHE A 313 -1.79 -0.06 -1.48
C PHE A 313 -2.86 -0.79 -0.66
N MET A 314 -2.47 -1.49 0.39
CA MET A 314 -3.41 -2.22 1.25
C MET A 314 -4.39 -1.28 1.95
N ILE A 315 -3.96 -0.08 2.37
CA ILE A 315 -4.80 0.84 3.15
C ILE A 315 -5.26 2.08 2.38
N ALA A 316 -4.77 2.31 1.15
CA ALA A 316 -5.11 3.53 0.40
C ALA A 316 -6.62 3.78 0.24
N PRO A 317 -7.49 2.77 -0.03
CA PRO A 317 -8.93 2.99 -0.07
C PRO A 317 -9.54 3.43 1.25
N ALA A 318 -9.06 2.89 2.38
CA ALA A 318 -9.54 3.31 3.70
C ALA A 318 -9.12 4.76 4.01
N MET A 319 -7.86 5.12 3.70
CA MET A 319 -7.37 6.49 3.83
C MET A 319 -8.13 7.47 2.93
N LEU A 320 -8.47 7.05 1.71
CA LEU A 320 -9.32 7.80 0.80
C LEU A 320 -10.68 8.09 1.44
N ASP A 321 -11.39 7.03 1.87
CA ASP A 321 -12.75 7.15 2.37
C ASP A 321 -12.80 7.99 3.67
N VAL A 322 -11.83 7.80 4.59
CA VAL A 322 -11.66 8.67 5.78
C VAL A 322 -11.43 10.12 5.40
N THR A 323 -10.56 10.38 4.42
CA THR A 323 -10.27 11.75 3.98
C THR A 323 -11.52 12.41 3.38
N LEU A 324 -12.29 11.69 2.58
CA LEU A 324 -13.55 12.20 2.01
C LEU A 324 -14.59 12.50 3.08
N GLU A 325 -14.71 11.65 4.12
CA GLU A 325 -15.59 11.97 5.28
C GLU A 325 -15.14 13.26 5.98
N VAL A 326 -13.85 13.42 6.25
CA VAL A 326 -13.29 14.62 6.88
C VAL A 326 -13.55 15.87 6.05
N LEU A 327 -13.33 15.82 4.74
CA LEU A 327 -13.58 16.95 3.84
C LEU A 327 -15.05 17.36 3.79
N ASN A 328 -15.97 16.38 3.84
CA ASN A 328 -17.41 16.62 3.74
C ASN A 328 -18.06 17.05 5.05
N THR A 329 -17.59 16.55 6.18
CA THR A 329 -18.30 16.68 7.47
C THR A 329 -17.43 17.24 8.60
N GLY A 330 -16.13 17.38 8.40
CA GLY A 330 -15.16 17.75 9.44
C GLY A 330 -14.84 16.61 10.44
N GLN A 331 -15.39 15.42 10.25
CA GLN A 331 -15.24 14.26 11.12
C GLN A 331 -15.15 12.98 10.27
N SER A 332 -14.77 11.86 10.92
CA SER A 332 -14.85 10.54 10.26
C SER A 332 -15.27 9.47 11.25
N GLN A 333 -16.30 8.70 10.92
CA GLN A 333 -16.69 7.50 11.64
C GLN A 333 -15.76 6.33 11.30
N LEU A 334 -15.28 6.29 10.06
CA LEU A 334 -14.33 5.27 9.61
C LEU A 334 -13.01 5.37 10.36
N SER A 335 -12.55 6.58 10.70
CA SER A 335 -11.31 6.74 11.47
C SER A 335 -11.42 6.07 12.84
N GLN A 336 -12.57 6.19 13.52
CA GLN A 336 -12.84 5.52 14.80
C GLN A 336 -12.84 3.99 14.63
N ARG A 337 -13.47 3.48 13.57
CA ARG A 337 -13.50 2.05 13.26
C ARG A 337 -12.10 1.49 13.00
N PHE A 338 -11.21 2.30 12.44
CA PHE A 338 -9.86 1.90 12.09
C PHE A 338 -8.81 2.22 13.16
N ASP A 339 -9.19 2.81 14.28
CA ASP A 339 -8.27 3.37 15.29
C ASP A 339 -7.23 4.32 14.64
N LEU A 340 -7.65 5.03 13.57
CA LEU A 340 -6.79 5.97 12.85
C LEU A 340 -6.77 7.31 13.58
N ALA A 341 -5.57 7.75 13.95
CA ALA A 341 -5.40 9.06 14.56
C ALA A 341 -5.74 10.19 13.57
N LEU A 342 -6.69 11.04 13.97
CA LEU A 342 -6.99 12.29 13.30
C LEU A 342 -6.56 13.45 14.23
N ASP A 343 -5.58 14.22 13.79
CA ASP A 343 -5.18 15.48 14.45
C ASP A 343 -5.79 16.64 13.66
N LEU A 344 -7.07 16.90 13.92
CA LEU A 344 -7.80 17.97 13.25
C LEU A 344 -7.86 19.20 14.15
N ALA A 345 -7.56 20.38 13.57
CA ALA A 345 -7.77 21.64 14.27
C ALA A 345 -9.26 21.75 14.69
N PRO A 346 -9.56 22.25 15.90
CA PRO A 346 -10.94 22.41 16.33
C PRO A 346 -11.69 23.26 15.30
N ALA A 347 -12.87 22.78 14.88
CA ALA A 347 -13.73 23.51 13.96
C ALA A 347 -13.94 24.92 14.51
N SER A 348 -13.52 25.94 13.75
CA SER A 348 -13.86 27.31 14.09
C SER A 348 -15.38 27.40 14.07
N VAL A 349 -15.98 27.54 15.24
CA VAL A 349 -17.42 27.83 15.35
C VAL A 349 -17.67 29.10 14.51
N PRO A 350 -18.52 29.03 13.48
CA PRO A 350 -18.86 30.26 12.77
C PRO A 350 -19.35 31.26 13.78
N ALA A 351 -18.73 32.42 13.84
CA ALA A 351 -19.15 33.51 14.71
C ALA A 351 -20.63 33.79 14.40
N THR A 352 -21.54 33.34 15.27
CA THR A 352 -22.94 33.75 15.24
C THR A 352 -22.93 35.26 15.33
N SER A 353 -23.26 35.91 14.23
CA SER A 353 -23.48 37.35 14.20
C SER A 353 -24.56 37.65 15.26
N ALA A 354 -24.13 38.15 16.39
CA ALA A 354 -25.04 38.74 17.35
C ALA A 354 -25.63 39.98 16.65
N ALA A 355 -26.82 39.80 16.08
CA ALA A 355 -27.63 40.93 15.67
C ALA A 355 -27.96 41.72 16.94
N ALA A 356 -27.29 42.85 17.12
CA ALA A 356 -27.67 43.83 18.12
C ALA A 356 -29.03 44.37 17.72
N LEU A 357 -30.04 44.06 18.53
CA LEU A 357 -31.30 44.79 18.59
C LEU A 357 -31.00 46.07 19.37
N ALA A 358 -31.06 47.21 18.67
CA ALA A 358 -31.25 48.52 19.24
C ALA A 358 -32.62 49.04 18.81
#